data_79f51aa502a8ad65719dd98af6137aad
#
_entry.id   79f51aa502a8ad65719dd98af6137aad
#
_cell.length_a   1.000
_cell.length_b   1.000
_cell.length_c   1.000
_cell.angle_alpha   90.00
_cell.angle_beta   90.00
_cell.angle_gamma   90.00
#
_symmetry.space_group_name_H-M   'P 1'
#
loop_
_entity.id
_entity.type
_entity.pdbx_description
1 polymer ?
#
loop_
_entity_poly.entity_id
_entity_poly.type
_entity_poly.pdbx_seq_one_letter_code
_entity_poly.pdbx_strand_id
1 'polypeptide(L)'
;MINNVITLSSGNVEVVIDTKHGSRLSSVRFDETELLVQRTNDDSFSWGCYPMAPWAGRIRKGIFGHQGSSVQLPINFPPHAIHGLVHDAAWQVVNTSPTSATLRVELDQRWPFAGWVEHRISVDSTSVNLQLTVHATQHNDEIILMPAQVGWHPWFVRPVQLVAEFKTMYVRDSDGIAGAQRALQEFDLMKSPLDDCFSDAVTAPVLNFENGLTVRLESDCSHWVIYNEPSHAICVEPQSGPPNGLNSEPLVISPNHPLTRYFRLTALGYR
;
A
#
# COMPACT_ATOMS: atom_id res chain seq x y z
N MET A 1 -1.92 -30.38 -1.87
CA MET A 1 -1.04 -29.20 -2.14
C MET A 1 -1.86 -27.98 -1.80
N ILE A 2 -1.42 -27.17 -0.86
CA ILE A 2 -2.08 -25.90 -0.53
C ILE A 2 -1.82 -24.98 -1.72
N ASN A 3 -2.89 -24.60 -2.42
CA ASN A 3 -2.76 -23.66 -3.53
C ASN A 3 -2.45 -22.27 -2.94
N ASN A 4 -1.25 -21.78 -3.14
CA ASN A 4 -0.80 -20.48 -2.60
C ASN A 4 -1.34 -19.28 -3.40
N VAL A 5 -2.25 -19.54 -4.33
CA VAL A 5 -2.82 -18.54 -5.25
C VAL A 5 -4.33 -18.65 -5.22
N ILE A 6 -4.99 -17.49 -5.11
CA ILE A 6 -6.44 -17.33 -5.22
C ILE A 6 -6.73 -16.47 -6.45
N THR A 7 -7.66 -16.91 -7.29
CA THR A 7 -8.16 -16.09 -8.40
C THR A 7 -9.59 -15.65 -8.08
N LEU A 8 -9.85 -14.36 -8.19
CA LEU A 8 -11.17 -13.75 -8.09
C LEU A 8 -11.53 -13.20 -9.47
N SER A 9 -12.79 -13.37 -9.88
CA SER A 9 -13.24 -12.82 -11.16
C SER A 9 -14.71 -12.40 -11.12
N SER A 10 -15.02 -11.32 -11.86
CA SER A 10 -16.38 -10.83 -12.08
C SER A 10 -16.44 -10.07 -13.40
N GLY A 11 -17.25 -10.55 -14.35
CA GLY A 11 -17.28 -9.97 -15.71
C GLY A 11 -15.89 -10.01 -16.35
N ASN A 12 -15.37 -8.85 -16.70
CA ASN A 12 -14.07 -8.68 -17.35
C ASN A 12 -12.94 -8.33 -16.35
N VAL A 13 -13.21 -8.42 -15.06
CA VAL A 13 -12.22 -8.15 -14.00
C VAL A 13 -11.69 -9.48 -13.45
N GLU A 14 -10.37 -9.63 -13.44
CA GLU A 14 -9.69 -10.76 -12.82
C GLU A 14 -8.56 -10.27 -11.92
N VAL A 15 -8.45 -10.87 -10.74
CA VAL A 15 -7.39 -10.61 -9.76
C VAL A 15 -6.78 -11.92 -9.32
N VAL A 16 -5.46 -11.99 -9.30
CA VAL A 16 -4.71 -13.12 -8.76
C VAL A 16 -3.98 -12.69 -7.50
N ILE A 17 -4.23 -13.39 -6.39
CA ILE A 17 -3.68 -13.09 -5.06
C ILE A 17 -2.64 -14.14 -4.72
N ASP A 18 -1.40 -13.72 -4.42
CA ASP A 18 -0.34 -14.57 -3.89
C ASP A 18 -0.40 -14.53 -2.35
N THR A 19 -0.89 -15.60 -1.74
CA THR A 19 -1.06 -15.71 -0.29
C THR A 19 0.26 -15.93 0.45
N LYS A 20 1.28 -16.43 -0.24
CA LYS A 20 2.60 -16.71 0.33
C LYS A 20 3.50 -15.46 0.40
N HIS A 21 3.29 -14.51 -0.50
CA HIS A 21 4.12 -13.32 -0.60
C HIS A 21 3.29 -12.05 -0.32
N GLY A 22 2.78 -11.93 0.90
CA GLY A 22 2.20 -10.68 1.41
C GLY A 22 0.74 -10.44 1.07
N SER A 23 -0.09 -11.46 0.77
CA SER A 23 -1.46 -11.21 0.27
C SER A 23 -1.46 -10.24 -0.92
N ARG A 24 -0.43 -10.33 -1.72
CA ARG A 24 -0.12 -9.46 -2.85
C ARG A 24 -1.05 -9.76 -4.01
N LEU A 25 -1.60 -8.72 -4.64
CA LEU A 25 -2.18 -8.89 -5.96
C LEU A 25 -1.02 -9.08 -6.95
N SER A 26 -0.83 -10.30 -7.41
CA SER A 26 0.20 -10.63 -8.39
C SER A 26 -0.21 -10.28 -9.81
N SER A 27 -1.53 -10.16 -10.06
CA SER A 27 -2.12 -9.74 -11.32
C SER A 27 -3.43 -9.01 -11.03
N VAL A 28 -3.68 -7.95 -11.79
CA VAL A 28 -4.97 -7.24 -11.89
C VAL A 28 -5.24 -7.00 -13.35
N ARG A 29 -6.31 -7.58 -13.88
CA ARG A 29 -6.67 -7.46 -15.28
C ARG A 29 -8.06 -6.85 -15.43
N PHE A 30 -8.16 -5.90 -16.36
CA PHE A 30 -9.43 -5.46 -16.91
C PHE A 30 -9.45 -5.86 -18.38
N ASP A 31 -10.37 -6.73 -18.76
CA ASP A 31 -10.33 -7.45 -20.04
C ASP A 31 -8.97 -8.16 -20.22
N GLU A 32 -8.31 -7.94 -21.34
CA GLU A 32 -6.99 -8.49 -21.64
C GLU A 32 -5.82 -7.65 -21.09
N THR A 33 -6.09 -6.50 -20.45
CA THR A 33 -5.07 -5.56 -20.00
C THR A 33 -4.57 -5.90 -18.60
N GLU A 34 -3.32 -6.35 -18.50
CA GLU A 34 -2.62 -6.50 -17.22
C GLU A 34 -2.15 -5.14 -16.72
N LEU A 35 -2.48 -4.79 -15.48
CA LEU A 35 -2.11 -3.51 -14.89
C LEU A 35 -0.79 -3.54 -14.14
N LEU A 36 -0.36 -4.71 -13.65
CA LEU A 36 0.73 -4.83 -12.67
C LEU A 36 1.97 -5.48 -13.26
N VAL A 37 3.13 -4.99 -12.83
CA VAL A 37 4.42 -5.64 -13.11
C VAL A 37 4.41 -7.03 -12.52
N GLN A 38 4.72 -8.03 -13.37
CA GLN A 38 4.76 -9.43 -12.97
C GLN A 38 6.08 -9.78 -12.31
N ARG A 39 6.06 -10.80 -11.44
CA ARG A 39 7.26 -11.29 -10.76
C ARG A 39 8.25 -11.88 -11.77
N THR A 40 9.48 -11.40 -11.76
CA THR A 40 10.57 -11.90 -12.61
C THR A 40 11.75 -12.44 -11.81
N ASN A 41 11.81 -12.17 -10.50
CA ASN A 41 12.91 -12.56 -9.61
C ASN A 41 12.40 -12.71 -8.16
N ASP A 42 13.30 -12.86 -7.19
CA ASP A 42 12.97 -13.01 -5.77
C ASP A 42 12.91 -11.66 -5.01
N ASP A 43 12.99 -10.52 -5.70
CA ASP A 43 12.79 -9.22 -5.08
C ASP A 43 11.34 -9.08 -4.59
N SER A 44 11.18 -8.84 -3.29
CA SER A 44 9.86 -8.68 -2.67
C SER A 44 9.27 -7.27 -2.81
N PHE A 45 9.99 -6.32 -3.41
CA PHE A 45 9.57 -4.92 -3.47
C PHE A 45 9.06 -4.46 -4.85
N SER A 46 9.48 -5.10 -5.95
CA SER A 46 9.39 -4.50 -7.30
C SER A 46 8.33 -5.11 -8.21
N TRP A 47 7.23 -5.67 -7.67
CA TRP A 47 6.17 -6.28 -8.48
C TRP A 47 4.82 -6.33 -7.79
N GLY A 48 3.75 -6.46 -8.57
CA GLY A 48 2.38 -6.62 -8.06
C GLY A 48 1.84 -5.40 -7.32
N CYS A 49 0.87 -5.62 -6.45
CA CYS A 49 0.36 -4.63 -5.52
C CYS A 49 0.33 -5.27 -4.12
N TYR A 50 1.21 -4.85 -3.23
CA TYR A 50 1.31 -5.42 -1.89
C TYR A 50 0.81 -4.45 -0.81
N PRO A 51 0.21 -4.99 0.29
CA PRO A 51 -0.14 -4.20 1.46
C PRO A 51 1.10 -3.83 2.27
N MET A 52 1.11 -2.63 2.80
CA MET A 52 2.10 -2.11 3.73
C MET A 52 1.46 -1.97 5.12
N ALA A 53 1.97 -2.69 6.10
CA ALA A 53 1.55 -2.64 7.51
C ALA A 53 2.64 -3.26 8.39
N PRO A 54 2.79 -2.86 9.66
CA PRO A 54 2.08 -1.82 10.40
C PRO A 54 2.62 -0.39 10.18
N TRP A 55 3.46 -0.19 9.15
CA TRP A 55 3.84 1.12 8.66
C TRP A 55 3.97 1.12 7.14
N ALA A 56 3.79 2.29 6.52
CA ALA A 56 3.99 2.53 5.10
C ALA A 56 5.17 3.49 4.89
N GLY A 57 5.87 3.36 3.76
CA GLY A 57 7.05 4.16 3.48
C GLY A 57 8.25 3.83 4.38
N ARG A 58 9.24 4.74 4.39
CA ARG A 58 10.49 4.58 5.16
C ARG A 58 10.31 5.04 6.60
N ILE A 59 10.95 4.33 7.54
CA ILE A 59 11.22 4.79 8.91
C ILE A 59 12.72 5.03 9.04
N ARG A 60 13.11 6.28 9.38
CA ARG A 60 14.50 6.72 9.49
C ARG A 60 15.30 5.81 10.41
N LYS A 61 16.33 5.15 9.87
CA LYS A 61 17.21 4.19 10.59
C LYS A 61 16.42 3.09 11.33
N GLY A 62 15.16 2.86 10.92
CA GLY A 62 14.26 1.94 11.59
C GLY A 62 13.89 2.34 13.02
N ILE A 63 14.03 3.60 13.41
CA ILE A 63 13.78 4.05 14.78
C ILE A 63 12.52 4.91 14.81
N PHE A 64 11.61 4.61 15.76
CA PHE A 64 10.50 5.49 16.09
C PHE A 64 10.28 5.60 17.59
N GLY A 65 9.69 6.74 18.01
CA GLY A 65 9.32 6.99 19.41
C GLY A 65 7.88 6.61 19.69
N HIS A 66 7.62 5.92 20.80
CA HIS A 66 6.26 5.65 21.27
C HIS A 66 6.20 5.65 22.80
N GLN A 67 5.29 6.44 23.38
CA GLN A 67 5.07 6.54 24.84
C GLN A 67 6.36 6.74 25.66
N GLY A 68 7.25 7.61 25.17
CA GLY A 68 8.53 7.92 25.83
C GLY A 68 9.63 6.88 25.66
N SER A 69 9.37 5.80 24.93
CA SER A 69 10.34 4.76 24.60
C SER A 69 10.77 4.85 23.12
N SER A 70 11.99 4.41 22.85
CA SER A 70 12.50 4.28 21.47
C SER A 70 12.40 2.82 21.04
N VAL A 71 11.85 2.59 19.85
CA VAL A 71 11.67 1.28 19.24
C VAL A 71 12.61 1.16 18.03
N GLN A 72 13.38 0.05 17.96
CA GLN A 72 14.21 -0.31 16.82
C GLN A 72 13.51 -1.38 15.99
N LEU A 73 13.25 -1.08 14.73
CA LEU A 73 12.76 -2.02 13.74
C LEU A 73 13.91 -2.71 12.99
N PRO A 74 13.70 -3.90 12.44
CA PRO A 74 14.65 -4.52 11.52
C PRO A 74 14.90 -3.62 10.30
N ILE A 75 16.17 -3.50 9.92
CA ILE A 75 16.57 -2.75 8.73
C ILE A 75 16.46 -3.68 7.53
N ASN A 76 15.44 -3.50 6.72
CA ASN A 76 15.17 -4.26 5.50
C ASN A 76 15.46 -3.46 4.20
N PHE A 77 15.80 -2.17 4.33
CA PHE A 77 16.20 -1.28 3.23
C PHE A 77 17.27 -0.31 3.75
N PRO A 78 18.54 -0.76 3.89
CA PRO A 78 19.60 0.03 4.52
C PRO A 78 19.76 1.44 3.96
N PRO A 79 19.87 2.47 4.81
CA PRO A 79 19.96 2.41 6.28
C PRO A 79 18.60 2.47 7.01
N HIS A 80 17.47 2.27 6.34
CA HIS A 80 16.12 2.45 6.85
C HIS A 80 15.36 1.14 6.98
N ALA A 81 14.25 1.16 7.74
CA ALA A 81 13.17 0.18 7.62
C ALA A 81 12.12 0.72 6.62
N ILE A 82 11.52 -0.16 5.80
CA ILE A 82 10.54 0.25 4.78
C ILE A 82 9.35 -0.72 4.70
N HIS A 83 8.16 -0.20 4.42
CA HIS A 83 6.93 -0.88 3.99
C HIS A 83 6.38 -1.97 4.92
N GLY A 84 6.69 -1.89 6.21
CA GLY A 84 6.11 -2.82 7.19
C GLY A 84 6.72 -4.21 7.17
N LEU A 85 5.94 -5.18 7.66
CA LEU A 85 6.39 -6.55 7.90
C LEU A 85 5.54 -7.59 7.17
N VAL A 86 4.44 -7.16 6.55
CA VAL A 86 3.42 -8.10 6.04
C VAL A 86 3.54 -8.38 4.54
N HIS A 87 4.31 -7.56 3.81
CA HIS A 87 4.46 -7.63 2.35
C HIS A 87 5.23 -8.88 1.88
N ASP A 88 6.01 -9.51 2.75
CA ASP A 88 6.78 -10.74 2.47
C ASP A 88 6.31 -11.94 3.31
N ALA A 89 5.31 -11.75 4.18
CA ALA A 89 4.77 -12.79 5.02
C ALA A 89 3.81 -13.72 4.28
N ALA A 90 3.67 -14.95 4.75
CA ALA A 90 2.60 -15.85 4.33
C ALA A 90 1.31 -15.55 5.09
N TRP A 91 0.22 -15.32 4.36
CA TRP A 91 -1.09 -15.00 4.92
C TRP A 91 -2.02 -16.20 4.92
N GLN A 92 -2.80 -16.32 5.98
CA GLN A 92 -3.84 -17.33 6.10
C GLN A 92 -5.13 -16.88 5.40
N VAL A 93 -5.72 -17.77 4.62
CA VAL A 93 -7.03 -17.54 4.02
C VAL A 93 -8.10 -17.79 5.08
N VAL A 94 -8.85 -16.75 5.42
CA VAL A 94 -9.96 -16.80 6.38
C VAL A 94 -11.26 -17.20 5.68
N ASN A 95 -11.50 -16.58 4.52
CA ASN A 95 -12.69 -16.87 3.71
C ASN A 95 -12.39 -16.54 2.24
N THR A 96 -13.05 -17.25 1.32
CA THR A 96 -12.96 -16.99 -0.12
C THR A 96 -14.26 -17.37 -0.83
N SER A 97 -14.57 -16.62 -1.88
CA SER A 97 -15.64 -16.87 -2.85
C SER A 97 -15.10 -16.58 -4.26
N PRO A 98 -15.87 -16.81 -5.32
CA PRO A 98 -15.41 -16.44 -6.68
C PRO A 98 -15.07 -14.96 -6.86
N THR A 99 -15.63 -14.07 -6.04
CA THR A 99 -15.51 -12.61 -6.17
C THR A 99 -14.89 -11.92 -4.96
N SER A 100 -14.52 -12.65 -3.92
CA SER A 100 -13.94 -12.06 -2.70
C SER A 100 -13.02 -13.01 -1.96
N ALA A 101 -12.03 -12.46 -1.27
CA ALA A 101 -11.17 -13.17 -0.34
C ALA A 101 -10.92 -12.31 0.90
N THR A 102 -10.81 -12.97 2.06
CA THR A 102 -10.35 -12.37 3.31
C THR A 102 -9.14 -13.15 3.79
N LEU A 103 -8.04 -12.46 3.99
CA LEU A 103 -6.79 -13.04 4.45
C LEU A 103 -6.35 -12.35 5.74
N ARG A 104 -5.58 -13.08 6.56
CA ARG A 104 -5.08 -12.61 7.85
C ARG A 104 -3.63 -13.02 8.05
N VAL A 105 -2.85 -12.14 8.72
CA VAL A 105 -1.50 -12.41 9.19
C VAL A 105 -1.31 -11.83 10.59
N GLU A 106 -0.67 -12.60 11.47
CA GLU A 106 -0.26 -12.11 12.79
C GLU A 106 1.00 -11.23 12.65
N LEU A 107 1.06 -10.15 13.43
CA LEU A 107 2.29 -9.37 13.58
C LEU A 107 3.26 -10.17 14.47
N ASP A 108 4.44 -10.43 13.96
CA ASP A 108 5.45 -11.25 14.65
C ASP A 108 6.37 -10.39 15.56
N GLN A 109 7.37 -11.04 16.19
CA GLN A 109 8.28 -10.39 17.14
C GLN A 109 9.13 -9.24 16.56
N ARG A 110 9.13 -9.02 15.25
CA ARG A 110 9.74 -7.85 14.59
C ARG A 110 8.99 -6.56 14.89
N TRP A 111 7.72 -6.69 15.30
CA TRP A 111 6.88 -5.58 15.78
C TRP A 111 6.65 -5.73 17.27
N PRO A 112 6.94 -4.70 18.11
CA PRO A 112 6.92 -4.86 19.57
C PRO A 112 5.53 -4.92 20.20
N PHE A 113 4.48 -4.76 19.39
CA PHE A 113 3.09 -4.77 19.87
C PHE A 113 2.35 -5.97 19.30
N ALA A 114 1.58 -6.66 20.16
CA ALA A 114 0.75 -7.77 19.71
C ALA A 114 -0.42 -7.27 18.85
N GLY A 115 -0.62 -7.91 17.71
CA GLY A 115 -1.68 -7.54 16.77
C GLY A 115 -1.70 -8.42 15.54
N TRP A 116 -2.61 -8.13 14.64
CA TRP A 116 -2.76 -8.83 13.39
C TRP A 116 -3.30 -7.90 12.30
N VAL A 117 -3.15 -8.33 11.06
CA VAL A 117 -3.60 -7.56 9.89
C VAL A 117 -4.58 -8.38 9.09
N GLU A 118 -5.69 -7.77 8.66
CA GLU A 118 -6.67 -8.33 7.75
C GLU A 118 -6.63 -7.59 6.41
N HIS A 119 -6.60 -8.36 5.32
CA HIS A 119 -6.74 -7.85 3.97
C HIS A 119 -7.98 -8.47 3.33
N ARG A 120 -8.97 -7.63 3.01
CA ARG A 120 -10.16 -8.02 2.24
C ARG A 120 -10.04 -7.52 0.82
N ILE A 121 -10.27 -8.42 -0.11
CA ILE A 121 -10.18 -8.16 -1.54
C ILE A 121 -11.50 -8.61 -2.16
N SER A 122 -12.10 -7.75 -2.98
CA SER A 122 -13.29 -8.12 -3.73
C SER A 122 -13.29 -7.48 -5.11
N VAL A 123 -13.97 -8.13 -6.05
CA VAL A 123 -14.12 -7.68 -7.42
C VAL A 123 -15.59 -7.59 -7.79
N ASP A 124 -15.94 -6.59 -8.59
CA ASP A 124 -17.18 -6.51 -9.34
C ASP A 124 -16.87 -6.36 -10.84
N SER A 125 -17.86 -6.17 -11.68
CA SER A 125 -17.69 -6.13 -13.14
C SER A 125 -16.80 -4.98 -13.66
N THR A 126 -16.49 -4.00 -12.83
CA THR A 126 -15.76 -2.77 -13.20
C THR A 126 -14.69 -2.38 -12.22
N SER A 127 -14.59 -3.05 -11.05
CA SER A 127 -13.67 -2.59 -10.03
C SER A 127 -13.04 -3.71 -9.20
N VAL A 128 -11.88 -3.38 -8.64
CA VAL A 128 -11.17 -4.12 -7.58
C VAL A 128 -11.20 -3.27 -6.32
N ASN A 129 -11.69 -3.86 -5.23
CA ASN A 129 -11.82 -3.20 -3.93
C ASN A 129 -10.91 -3.89 -2.90
N LEU A 130 -10.06 -3.12 -2.25
CA LEU A 130 -9.13 -3.55 -1.23
C LEU A 130 -9.44 -2.85 0.09
N GLN A 131 -9.45 -3.60 1.18
CA GLN A 131 -9.57 -3.07 2.53
C GLN A 131 -8.48 -3.67 3.39
N LEU A 132 -7.70 -2.84 4.07
CA LEU A 132 -6.63 -3.27 4.97
C LEU A 132 -6.93 -2.76 6.37
N THR A 133 -6.92 -3.70 7.35
CA THR A 133 -7.20 -3.38 8.75
C THR A 133 -6.07 -3.90 9.63
N VAL A 134 -5.51 -3.03 10.44
CA VAL A 134 -4.55 -3.39 11.50
C VAL A 134 -5.28 -3.37 12.83
N HIS A 135 -5.18 -4.49 13.55
CA HIS A 135 -5.77 -4.70 14.87
C HIS A 135 -4.67 -4.79 15.93
N ALA A 136 -4.83 -4.04 17.01
CA ALA A 136 -4.07 -4.28 18.24
C ALA A 136 -4.79 -5.38 19.06
N THR A 137 -4.02 -6.24 19.73
CA THR A 137 -4.56 -7.24 20.66
C THR A 137 -4.42 -6.74 22.10
N GLN A 138 -5.39 -7.10 22.94
CA GLN A 138 -5.29 -6.89 24.38
C GLN A 138 -4.33 -7.94 24.96
N HIS A 139 -3.48 -7.53 25.90
CA HIS A 139 -2.60 -8.43 26.62
C HIS A 139 -2.77 -8.24 28.12
N ASN A 140 -3.10 -9.32 28.85
CA ASN A 140 -3.25 -9.33 30.33
C ASN A 140 -4.15 -8.20 30.89
N ASP A 141 -5.32 -7.98 30.28
CA ASP A 141 -6.28 -6.92 30.64
C ASP A 141 -5.76 -5.48 30.46
N GLU A 142 -4.53 -5.28 29.97
CA GLU A 142 -4.01 -3.98 29.63
C GLU A 142 -4.39 -3.58 28.19
N ILE A 143 -4.91 -2.35 28.06
CA ILE A 143 -5.15 -1.76 26.74
C ILE A 143 -3.81 -1.25 26.21
N ILE A 144 -3.27 -1.96 25.22
CA ILE A 144 -2.05 -1.56 24.53
C ILE A 144 -2.42 -0.57 23.43
N LEU A 145 -1.89 0.63 23.52
CA LEU A 145 -1.94 1.60 22.44
C LEU A 145 -0.78 1.31 21.49
N MET A 146 -1.06 1.12 20.21
CA MET A 146 -0.09 0.75 19.20
C MET A 146 -0.09 1.81 18.08
N PRO A 147 1.05 2.38 17.69
CA PRO A 147 1.10 3.20 16.50
C PRO A 147 0.95 2.33 15.26
N ALA A 148 0.26 2.81 14.24
CA ALA A 148 0.10 2.06 13.00
C ALA A 148 -0.07 2.99 11.80
N GLN A 149 0.40 2.53 10.65
CA GLN A 149 0.07 3.06 9.33
C GLN A 149 -0.21 1.90 8.39
N VAL A 150 -1.00 2.16 7.37
CA VAL A 150 -1.29 1.22 6.29
C VAL A 150 -1.20 1.90 4.94
N GLY A 151 -1.00 1.11 3.90
CA GLY A 151 -1.02 1.54 2.52
C GLY A 151 -0.91 0.37 1.56
N TRP A 152 -0.88 0.68 0.27
CA TRP A 152 -0.63 -0.29 -0.79
C TRP A 152 0.42 0.25 -1.74
N HIS A 153 1.24 -0.64 -2.26
CA HIS A 153 2.31 -0.34 -3.21
C HIS A 153 2.05 -1.04 -4.56
N PRO A 154 1.20 -0.46 -5.41
CA PRO A 154 0.95 -0.98 -6.74
C PRO A 154 2.07 -0.59 -7.70
N TRP A 155 2.63 -1.57 -8.41
CA TRP A 155 3.58 -1.41 -9.49
C TRP A 155 2.85 -1.47 -10.83
N PHE A 156 2.32 -0.33 -11.28
CA PHE A 156 1.62 -0.29 -12.56
C PHE A 156 2.59 -0.34 -13.73
N VAL A 157 2.29 -1.18 -14.73
CA VAL A 157 3.12 -1.32 -15.93
C VAL A 157 3.13 -0.04 -16.74
N ARG A 158 4.26 0.27 -17.36
CA ARG A 158 4.37 1.31 -18.38
C ARG A 158 4.32 0.67 -19.79
N PRO A 159 3.88 1.43 -20.80
CA PRO A 159 3.58 2.88 -20.79
C PRO A 159 2.19 3.20 -20.25
N VAL A 160 2.12 4.19 -19.39
CA VAL A 160 0.89 4.72 -18.78
C VAL A 160 1.07 6.19 -18.44
N GLN A 161 0.01 6.99 -18.57
CA GLN A 161 -0.03 8.39 -18.17
C GLN A 161 -0.79 8.53 -16.85
N LEU A 162 -0.16 9.13 -15.86
CA LEU A 162 -0.81 9.53 -14.61
C LEU A 162 -1.40 10.94 -14.76
N VAL A 163 -2.68 11.08 -14.41
CA VAL A 163 -3.37 12.36 -14.23
C VAL A 163 -3.77 12.45 -12.76
N ALA A 164 -3.16 13.37 -12.04
CA ALA A 164 -3.47 13.64 -10.63
C ALA A 164 -3.12 15.09 -10.28
N GLU A 165 -3.83 15.63 -9.30
CA GLU A 165 -3.61 16.98 -8.77
C GLU A 165 -3.62 16.93 -7.25
N PHE A 166 -2.56 17.46 -6.63
CA PHE A 166 -2.39 17.55 -5.19
C PHE A 166 -2.11 19.00 -4.79
N LYS A 167 -2.56 19.41 -3.60
CA LYS A 167 -2.28 20.75 -3.07
C LYS A 167 -0.98 20.80 -2.30
N THR A 168 -0.52 19.68 -1.77
CA THR A 168 0.60 19.62 -0.85
C THR A 168 1.57 18.51 -1.26
N MET A 169 2.86 18.81 -1.17
CA MET A 169 3.97 17.87 -1.34
C MET A 169 4.85 17.91 -0.08
N TYR A 170 5.27 16.75 0.39
CA TYR A 170 6.25 16.63 1.46
C TYR A 170 7.65 16.68 0.85
N VAL A 171 8.43 17.68 1.24
CA VAL A 171 9.81 17.83 0.74
C VAL A 171 10.67 16.70 1.29
N ARG A 172 11.25 15.93 0.41
CA ARG A 172 12.16 14.84 0.73
C ARG A 172 13.54 15.39 1.13
N ASP A 173 14.10 14.89 2.22
CA ASP A 173 15.46 15.22 2.63
C ASP A 173 16.53 14.38 1.91
N SER A 174 17.80 14.56 2.29
CA SER A 174 18.94 13.84 1.70
C SER A 174 18.90 12.32 1.90
N ASP A 175 18.15 11.84 2.88
CA ASP A 175 17.98 10.41 3.16
C ASP A 175 16.77 9.81 2.41
N GLY A 176 16.10 10.60 1.58
CA GLY A 176 14.90 10.19 0.85
C GLY A 176 13.66 10.05 1.73
N ILE A 177 13.65 10.69 2.89
CA ILE A 177 12.53 10.65 3.84
C ILE A 177 11.75 11.96 3.78
N ALA A 178 10.42 11.84 3.76
CA ALA A 178 9.54 12.99 3.80
C ALA A 178 9.76 13.78 5.11
N GLY A 179 10.07 15.06 4.99
CA GLY A 179 10.16 16.00 6.10
C GLY A 179 8.78 16.45 6.55
N ALA A 180 8.73 17.15 7.71
CA ALA A 180 7.49 17.73 8.22
C ALA A 180 7.02 18.96 7.42
N GLN A 181 7.86 19.53 6.59
CA GLN A 181 7.54 20.71 5.78
C GLN A 181 6.71 20.31 4.57
N ARG A 182 5.66 21.08 4.30
CA ARG A 182 4.75 20.94 3.17
C ARG A 182 4.95 22.14 2.25
N ALA A 183 5.13 21.90 0.97
CA ALA A 183 5.19 22.95 -0.03
C ALA A 183 3.99 22.81 -0.98
N LEU A 184 3.26 23.90 -1.18
CA LEU A 184 2.32 24.00 -2.29
C LEU A 184 3.13 24.18 -3.56
N GLN A 185 2.93 23.31 -4.56
CA GLN A 185 3.67 23.39 -5.83
C GLN A 185 2.76 23.07 -7.00
N GLU A 186 2.93 23.82 -8.09
CA GLU A 186 2.54 23.33 -9.40
C GLU A 186 3.57 22.30 -9.84
N PHE A 187 3.13 21.05 -9.98
CA PHE A 187 4.01 19.92 -10.20
C PHE A 187 3.57 19.12 -11.43
N ASP A 188 4.46 18.92 -12.38
CA ASP A 188 4.23 18.00 -13.47
C ASP A 188 4.72 16.60 -13.05
N LEU A 189 3.79 15.78 -12.59
CA LEU A 189 4.05 14.43 -12.09
C LEU A 189 4.72 13.50 -13.10
N MET A 190 4.77 13.87 -14.39
CA MET A 190 5.35 13.03 -15.45
C MET A 190 6.72 13.50 -15.92
N LYS A 191 7.13 14.74 -15.59
CA LYS A 191 8.36 15.32 -16.14
C LYS A 191 9.61 15.12 -15.30
N SER A 192 9.44 14.86 -14.00
CA SER A 192 10.59 14.72 -13.09
C SER A 192 10.61 13.33 -12.48
N PRO A 193 11.81 12.76 -12.22
CA PRO A 193 11.91 11.57 -11.39
C PRO A 193 11.36 11.87 -10.00
N LEU A 194 10.39 11.07 -9.55
CA LEU A 194 9.70 11.20 -8.28
C LEU A 194 9.86 9.94 -7.43
N ASP A 195 10.04 10.15 -6.15
CA ASP A 195 9.83 9.20 -5.06
C ASP A 195 9.32 10.05 -3.87
N ASP A 196 8.20 10.73 -4.08
CA ASP A 196 7.75 11.81 -3.21
C ASP A 196 6.32 11.59 -2.71
N CYS A 197 6.05 12.13 -1.52
CA CYS A 197 4.76 12.03 -0.84
C CYS A 197 3.93 13.29 -1.06
N PHE A 198 2.66 13.11 -1.40
CA PHE A 198 1.66 14.14 -1.64
C PHE A 198 0.46 13.96 -0.72
N SER A 199 -0.24 15.06 -0.42
CA SER A 199 -1.54 15.04 0.26
C SER A 199 -2.50 16.05 -0.36
N ASP A 200 -3.74 16.07 0.17
CA ASP A 200 -4.80 16.96 -0.28
C ASP A 200 -5.08 16.81 -1.79
N ALA A 201 -5.30 15.56 -2.20
CA ALA A 201 -5.70 15.25 -3.58
C ALA A 201 -6.98 16.02 -3.96
N VAL A 202 -6.91 16.79 -5.06
CA VAL A 202 -8.05 17.57 -5.56
C VAL A 202 -9.05 16.65 -6.24
N THR A 203 -8.50 15.66 -6.97
CA THR A 203 -9.28 14.61 -7.62
C THR A 203 -8.59 13.27 -7.40
N ALA A 204 -9.35 12.19 -7.48
CA ALA A 204 -8.79 10.85 -7.46
C ALA A 204 -7.80 10.68 -8.64
N PRO A 205 -6.59 10.12 -8.41
CA PRO A 205 -5.65 9.85 -9.49
C PRO A 205 -6.24 8.95 -10.57
N VAL A 206 -5.88 9.20 -11.83
CA VAL A 206 -6.33 8.43 -13.00
C VAL A 206 -5.12 7.98 -13.80
N LEU A 207 -5.12 6.72 -14.19
CA LEU A 207 -4.14 6.10 -15.08
C LEU A 207 -4.77 5.90 -16.46
N ASN A 208 -4.13 6.44 -17.50
CA ASN A 208 -4.52 6.22 -18.91
C ASN A 208 -3.47 5.31 -19.54
N PHE A 209 -3.87 4.10 -19.88
CA PHE A 209 -3.01 3.10 -20.56
C PHE A 209 -3.04 3.33 -22.08
N GLU A 210 -1.96 2.95 -22.79
CA GLU A 210 -1.87 3.17 -24.25
C GLU A 210 -2.94 2.46 -25.07
N ASN A 211 -3.47 1.36 -24.59
CA ASN A 211 -4.56 0.65 -25.24
C ASN A 211 -5.94 1.31 -25.07
N GLY A 212 -5.98 2.51 -24.47
CA GLY A 212 -7.18 3.29 -24.23
C GLY A 212 -7.87 3.02 -22.90
N LEU A 213 -7.50 1.99 -22.15
CA LEU A 213 -8.06 1.73 -20.82
C LEU A 213 -7.74 2.90 -19.88
N THR A 214 -8.78 3.39 -19.21
CA THR A 214 -8.68 4.41 -18.17
C THR A 214 -9.08 3.81 -16.83
N VAL A 215 -8.20 3.92 -15.82
CA VAL A 215 -8.42 3.40 -14.46
C VAL A 215 -8.33 4.53 -13.44
N ARG A 216 -9.38 4.70 -12.63
CA ARG A 216 -9.40 5.63 -11.50
C ARG A 216 -8.99 4.91 -10.23
N LEU A 217 -8.15 5.59 -9.43
CA LEU A 217 -7.64 5.13 -8.14
C LEU A 217 -8.32 5.94 -7.03
N GLU A 218 -9.05 5.29 -6.15
CA GLU A 218 -9.79 5.91 -5.04
C GLU A 218 -9.34 5.32 -3.71
N SER A 219 -9.13 6.17 -2.70
CA SER A 219 -8.77 5.74 -1.35
C SER A 219 -9.24 6.76 -0.30
N ASP A 220 -9.47 6.28 0.94
CA ASP A 220 -9.62 7.12 2.13
C ASP A 220 -8.29 7.41 2.83
N CYS A 221 -7.18 6.96 2.25
CA CYS A 221 -5.85 7.34 2.67
C CYS A 221 -5.61 8.84 2.41
N SER A 222 -5.00 9.51 3.38
CA SER A 222 -4.75 10.95 3.30
C SER A 222 -3.54 11.33 2.46
N HIS A 223 -2.66 10.36 2.18
CA HIS A 223 -1.38 10.57 1.50
C HIS A 223 -1.26 9.65 0.29
N TRP A 224 -0.47 10.11 -0.68
CA TRP A 224 -0.11 9.37 -1.88
C TRP A 224 1.38 9.49 -2.12
N VAL A 225 2.06 8.38 -2.31
CA VAL A 225 3.44 8.39 -2.81
C VAL A 225 3.43 8.11 -4.30
N ILE A 226 4.13 8.94 -5.05
CA ILE A 226 4.36 8.74 -6.48
C ILE A 226 5.82 8.36 -6.66
N TYR A 227 6.05 7.15 -7.16
CA TYR A 227 7.38 6.66 -7.52
C TYR A 227 7.39 6.33 -9.01
N ASN A 228 8.13 7.11 -9.79
CA ASN A 228 8.13 7.02 -11.25
C ASN A 228 9.53 6.89 -11.87
N GLU A 229 10.56 6.69 -11.07
CA GLU A 229 11.94 6.54 -11.55
C GLU A 229 12.18 5.33 -12.47
N PRO A 230 11.55 4.14 -12.24
CA PRO A 230 11.73 2.99 -13.13
C PRO A 230 11.10 3.24 -14.51
N SER A 231 11.83 2.85 -15.57
CA SER A 231 11.33 3.00 -16.94
C SER A 231 10.16 2.08 -17.28
N HIS A 232 10.02 0.95 -16.57
CA HIS A 232 9.02 -0.10 -16.84
C HIS A 232 7.77 0.02 -15.96
N ALA A 233 7.79 0.88 -14.94
CA ALA A 233 6.70 0.99 -13.97
C ALA A 233 6.49 2.40 -13.44
N ILE A 234 5.30 2.62 -12.88
CA ILE A 234 4.98 3.75 -11.99
C ILE A 234 4.22 3.21 -10.78
N CYS A 235 4.54 3.72 -9.59
CA CYS A 235 3.79 3.41 -8.38
C CYS A 235 2.98 4.64 -7.96
N VAL A 236 1.71 4.41 -7.61
CA VAL A 236 0.77 5.43 -7.13
C VAL A 236 0.14 4.86 -5.86
N GLU A 237 0.74 5.20 -4.74
CA GLU A 237 0.61 4.48 -3.48
C GLU A 237 -0.27 5.23 -2.49
N PRO A 238 -1.51 4.81 -2.22
CA PRO A 238 -2.27 5.37 -1.10
C PRO A 238 -1.68 4.91 0.23
N GLN A 239 -1.43 5.87 1.13
CA GLN A 239 -0.88 5.65 2.47
C GLN A 239 -1.68 6.43 3.51
N SER A 240 -1.91 5.85 4.69
CA SER A 240 -2.67 6.49 5.79
C SER A 240 -1.92 7.61 6.51
N GLY A 241 -0.65 7.80 6.20
CA GLY A 241 0.22 8.86 6.69
C GLY A 241 1.48 8.96 5.85
N PRO A 242 2.31 10.00 6.04
CA PRO A 242 3.52 10.20 5.24
C PRO A 242 4.60 9.16 5.59
N PRO A 243 5.61 8.94 4.72
CA PRO A 243 6.84 8.25 5.10
C PRO A 243 7.45 8.85 6.38
N ASN A 244 7.94 7.98 7.28
CA ASN A 244 8.37 8.30 8.64
C ASN A 244 7.24 8.81 9.57
N GLY A 245 6.00 8.61 9.19
CA GLY A 245 4.83 9.13 9.90
C GLY A 245 4.65 8.58 11.32
N LEU A 246 5.22 7.41 11.64
CA LEU A 246 5.27 6.95 13.05
C LEU A 246 6.02 7.92 13.96
N ASN A 247 6.91 8.77 13.41
CA ASN A 247 7.63 9.79 14.14
C ASN A 247 7.00 11.19 14.01
N SER A 248 6.36 11.50 12.89
CA SER A 248 5.87 12.84 12.61
C SER A 248 4.36 13.00 12.80
N GLU A 249 3.57 12.02 12.35
CA GLU A 249 2.10 12.07 12.35
C GLU A 249 1.52 10.69 12.76
N PRO A 250 1.84 10.17 13.97
CA PRO A 250 1.46 8.82 14.35
C PRO A 250 -0.05 8.67 14.50
N LEU A 251 -0.63 7.69 13.82
CA LEU A 251 -1.95 7.18 14.14
C LEU A 251 -1.81 6.13 15.23
N VAL A 252 -2.63 6.22 16.28
CA VAL A 252 -2.58 5.29 17.41
C VAL A 252 -3.87 4.50 17.47
N ILE A 253 -3.77 3.20 17.52
CA ILE A 253 -4.89 2.25 17.59
C ILE A 253 -4.94 1.54 18.94
N SER A 254 -6.09 0.98 19.23
CA SER A 254 -6.33 0.13 20.39
C SER A 254 -7.15 -1.10 19.99
N PRO A 255 -7.32 -2.11 20.86
CA PRO A 255 -8.10 -3.30 20.54
C PRO A 255 -9.53 -3.00 20.07
N ASN A 256 -10.14 -1.92 20.58
CA ASN A 256 -11.50 -1.51 20.21
C ASN A 256 -11.57 -0.50 19.06
N HIS A 257 -10.43 0.03 18.61
CA HIS A 257 -10.34 1.05 17.56
C HIS A 257 -9.22 0.68 16.59
N PRO A 258 -9.44 -0.28 15.69
CA PRO A 258 -8.47 -0.68 14.67
C PRO A 258 -8.31 0.42 13.61
N LEU A 259 -7.19 0.41 12.89
CA LEU A 259 -6.98 1.25 11.72
C LEU A 259 -7.46 0.50 10.48
N THR A 260 -8.48 1.00 9.82
CA THR A 260 -8.98 0.49 8.54
C THR A 260 -8.83 1.54 7.45
N ARG A 261 -8.38 1.13 6.27
CA ARG A 261 -8.36 1.94 5.04
C ARG A 261 -8.81 1.11 3.86
N TYR A 262 -9.28 1.78 2.81
CA TYR A 262 -9.62 1.15 1.55
C TYR A 262 -8.82 1.74 0.39
N PHE A 263 -8.70 0.93 -0.66
CA PHE A 263 -8.16 1.32 -1.96
C PHE A 263 -8.97 0.65 -3.06
N ARG A 264 -9.37 1.41 -4.07
CA ARG A 264 -10.22 0.93 -5.16
C ARG A 264 -9.63 1.32 -6.50
N LEU A 265 -9.60 0.35 -7.42
CA LEU A 265 -9.29 0.54 -8.82
C LEU A 265 -10.58 0.37 -9.61
N THR A 266 -10.98 1.39 -10.39
CA THR A 266 -12.20 1.36 -11.19
C THR A 266 -11.87 1.59 -12.66
N ALA A 267 -12.21 0.64 -13.53
CA ALA A 267 -12.16 0.85 -14.97
C ALA A 267 -13.28 1.82 -15.40
N LEU A 268 -12.91 2.93 -16.01
CA LEU A 268 -13.85 3.92 -16.54
C LEU A 268 -14.24 3.64 -17.99
N GLY A 269 -13.60 2.67 -18.61
CA GLY A 269 -13.80 2.28 -20.00
C GLY A 269 -12.58 2.53 -20.87
N TYR A 270 -12.73 2.27 -22.16
CA TYR A 270 -11.70 2.50 -23.17
C TYR A 270 -12.05 3.80 -23.93
N ARG A 271 -11.03 4.63 -24.15
CA ARG A 271 -11.10 5.86 -24.95
C ARG A 271 -10.63 5.65 -26.37
#